data_39ddabe55196c007bc90102a5b6f41f8
#
_entry.id   39ddabe55196c007bc90102a5b6f41f8
#
_cell.length_a   1.000
_cell.length_b   1.000
_cell.length_c   1.000
_cell.angle_alpha   90.00
_cell.angle_beta   90.00
_cell.angle_gamma   90.00
#
_symmetry.space_group_name_H-M   'P 1'
#
loop_
_entity.id
_entity.type
_entity.pdbx_description
1 polymer ?
#
loop_
_entity_poly.entity_id
_entity_poly.type
_entity_poly.pdbx_seq_one_letter_code
_entity_poly.pdbx_strand_id
1 'polypeptide(L)'
;MNILLAVDGSPYTQRMIGYVAENDEWLGSKHRYTVVHATPPLRGVGASGVDPRELRAIYRNEAEKVFKPIRAFFEQRGIAANFVNLVGPVAESIAKRAERDSCDLLVMGSHGHGYLVNLVMGSVATKVLAGCKVPVLLIR
;
A
#
# COMPACT_ATOMS: atom_id res chain seq x y z
N MET A 1 17.75 3.29 0.86
CA MET A 1 16.95 2.15 0.31
C MET A 1 15.81 2.68 -0.54
N ASN A 2 15.31 1.83 -1.40
CA ASN A 2 14.06 2.03 -2.14
C ASN A 2 12.97 1.20 -1.43
N ILE A 3 12.03 1.86 -0.78
CA ILE A 3 11.05 1.23 0.12
C ILE A 3 9.65 1.40 -0.44
N LEU A 4 8.92 0.29 -0.54
CA LEU A 4 7.51 0.31 -0.93
C LEU A 4 6.64 0.15 0.33
N LEU A 5 5.66 1.03 0.47
CA LEU A 5 4.68 1.00 1.56
C LEU A 5 3.32 0.63 0.98
N ALA A 6 2.77 -0.51 1.36
CA ALA A 6 1.45 -0.94 0.94
C ALA A 6 0.39 -0.50 1.97
N VAL A 7 -0.56 0.31 1.53
CA VAL A 7 -1.54 0.98 2.39
C VAL A 7 -2.97 0.68 1.94
N ASP A 8 -3.90 0.59 2.89
CA ASP A 8 -5.32 0.39 2.63
C ASP A 8 -6.23 1.33 3.44
N GLY A 9 -5.64 2.25 4.20
CA GLY A 9 -6.38 3.17 5.07
C GLY A 9 -6.89 2.58 6.37
N SER A 10 -6.56 1.32 6.68
CA SER A 10 -6.91 0.65 7.94
C SER A 10 -6.12 1.23 9.12
N PRO A 11 -6.48 0.89 10.38
CA PRO A 11 -5.65 1.22 11.55
C PRO A 11 -4.22 0.69 11.46
N TYR A 12 -4.00 -0.42 10.75
CA TYR A 12 -2.65 -0.97 10.52
C TYR A 12 -1.82 -0.10 9.58
N THR A 13 -2.44 0.53 8.58
CA THR A 13 -1.78 1.57 7.77
C THR A 13 -1.30 2.71 8.66
N GLN A 14 -2.12 3.21 9.56
CA GLN A 14 -1.75 4.31 10.46
C GLN A 14 -0.59 3.94 11.36
N ARG A 15 -0.61 2.74 11.94
CA ARG A 15 0.50 2.23 12.78
C ARG A 15 1.79 2.10 11.98
N MET A 16 1.71 1.58 10.76
CA MET A 16 2.85 1.42 9.88
C MET A 16 3.47 2.78 9.51
N ILE A 17 2.66 3.75 9.13
CA ILE A 17 3.13 5.10 8.79
C ILE A 17 3.77 5.78 10.00
N GLY A 18 3.17 5.65 11.18
CA GLY A 18 3.76 6.11 12.44
C GLY A 18 5.10 5.45 12.71
N TYR A 19 5.19 4.14 12.57
CA TYR A 19 6.42 3.38 12.76
C TYR A 19 7.55 3.87 11.84
N VAL A 20 7.26 4.06 10.56
CA VAL A 20 8.24 4.58 9.59
C VAL A 20 8.76 5.96 10.00
N ALA A 21 7.89 6.83 10.46
CA ALA A 21 8.24 8.19 10.84
C ALA A 21 8.97 8.30 12.20
N GLU A 22 8.72 7.38 13.11
CA GLU A 22 9.32 7.37 14.46
C GLU A 22 10.68 6.66 14.50
N ASN A 23 11.00 5.84 13.50
CA ASN A 23 12.24 5.07 13.45
C ASN A 23 13.23 5.68 12.45
N ASP A 24 13.57 6.95 12.62
CA ASP A 24 14.43 7.72 11.69
C ASP A 24 15.87 7.21 11.62
N GLU A 25 16.32 6.40 12.57
CA GLU A 25 17.65 5.81 12.55
C GLU A 25 17.87 4.89 11.34
N TRP A 26 16.86 4.11 10.96
CA TRP A 26 16.95 3.15 9.87
C TRP A 26 15.84 3.27 8.80
N LEU A 27 14.80 4.05 9.06
CA LEU A 27 13.74 4.45 8.13
C LEU A 27 13.75 5.99 7.98
N GLY A 28 12.59 6.65 8.04
CA GLY A 28 12.50 8.12 8.03
C GLY A 28 12.84 8.75 6.67
N SER A 29 13.35 9.97 6.70
CA SER A 29 13.49 10.81 5.50
C SER A 29 14.66 10.45 4.56
N LYS A 30 15.54 9.54 4.97
CA LYS A 30 16.77 9.19 4.23
C LYS A 30 16.56 8.31 3.00
N HIS A 31 15.35 7.78 2.84
CA HIS A 31 15.05 6.77 1.82
C HIS A 31 14.07 7.29 0.77
N ARG A 32 13.98 6.56 -0.33
CA ARG A 32 12.96 6.79 -1.36
C ARG A 32 11.77 5.90 -1.07
N TYR A 33 10.61 6.53 -0.94
CA TYR A 33 9.36 5.82 -0.67
C TYR A 33 8.43 5.83 -1.87
N THR A 34 7.80 4.69 -2.11
CA THR A 34 6.63 4.57 -2.97
C THR A 34 5.47 4.03 -2.14
N VAL A 35 4.44 4.82 -1.99
CA VAL A 35 3.20 4.43 -1.29
C VAL A 35 2.23 3.90 -2.32
N VAL A 36 1.80 2.65 -2.16
CA VAL A 36 0.85 2.01 -3.07
C VAL A 36 -0.45 1.66 -2.37
N HIS A 37 -1.55 1.91 -3.06
CA HIS A 37 -2.87 1.40 -2.72
C HIS A 37 -3.32 0.50 -3.86
N ALA A 38 -3.63 -0.76 -3.59
CA ALA A 38 -4.09 -1.73 -4.58
C ALA A 38 -5.58 -2.03 -4.37
N THR A 39 -6.34 -1.92 -5.45
CA THR A 39 -7.79 -2.14 -5.46
C THR A 39 -8.13 -3.23 -6.46
N PRO A 40 -8.95 -4.24 -6.10
CA PRO A 40 -9.43 -5.21 -7.06
C PRO A 40 -10.31 -4.51 -8.11
N PRO A 41 -10.32 -5.00 -9.36
CA PRO A 41 -11.19 -4.44 -10.40
C PRO A 41 -12.66 -4.52 -9.99
N LEU A 42 -13.44 -3.48 -10.28
CA LEU A 42 -14.88 -3.50 -10.08
C LEU A 42 -15.53 -4.54 -10.99
N ARG A 43 -16.32 -5.44 -10.40
CA ARG A 43 -17.00 -6.50 -11.15
C ARG A 43 -18.13 -5.91 -12.00
N GLY A 44 -18.30 -6.43 -13.21
CA GLY A 44 -19.41 -6.07 -14.11
C GLY A 44 -19.26 -4.74 -14.84
N VAL A 45 -18.23 -3.97 -14.59
CA VAL A 45 -18.08 -2.63 -15.20
C VAL A 45 -17.75 -2.72 -16.68
N GLY A 46 -17.00 -3.74 -17.13
CA GLY A 46 -16.69 -3.97 -18.54
C GLY A 46 -17.91 -4.30 -19.40
N ALA A 47 -18.99 -4.83 -18.79
CA ALA A 47 -20.25 -5.16 -19.47
C ALA A 47 -21.29 -4.04 -19.40
N SER A 48 -21.09 -3.01 -18.59
CA SER A 48 -22.10 -1.97 -18.30
C SER A 48 -21.94 -0.70 -19.14
N GLY A 49 -20.98 -0.64 -20.07
CA GLY A 49 -20.76 0.53 -20.93
C GLY A 49 -20.21 1.76 -20.20
N VAL A 50 -19.61 1.60 -19.03
CA VAL A 50 -18.96 2.69 -18.30
C VAL A 50 -17.72 3.17 -19.07
N ASP A 51 -17.61 4.48 -19.25
CA ASP A 51 -16.44 5.09 -19.91
C ASP A 51 -15.16 4.71 -19.11
N PRO A 52 -14.12 4.20 -19.78
CA PRO A 52 -12.83 3.93 -19.15
C PRO A 52 -12.22 5.12 -18.39
N ARG A 53 -12.52 6.35 -18.81
CA ARG A 53 -12.08 7.57 -18.12
C ARG A 53 -12.77 7.76 -16.79
N GLU A 54 -14.08 7.52 -16.74
CA GLU A 54 -14.87 7.58 -15.51
C GLU A 54 -14.42 6.51 -14.53
N LEU A 55 -14.15 5.29 -15.02
CA LEU A 55 -13.67 4.20 -14.20
C LEU A 55 -12.30 4.52 -13.58
N ARG A 56 -11.37 5.06 -14.36
CA ARG A 56 -10.08 5.50 -13.83
C ARG A 56 -10.22 6.60 -12.79
N ALA A 57 -11.16 7.51 -12.97
CA ALA A 57 -11.45 8.57 -12.00
C ALA A 57 -11.98 7.98 -10.67
N ILE A 58 -12.84 6.97 -10.72
CA ILE A 58 -13.36 6.27 -9.53
C ILE A 58 -12.21 5.64 -8.75
N TYR A 59 -11.34 4.88 -9.39
CA TYR A 59 -10.19 4.26 -8.73
C TYR A 59 -9.22 5.29 -8.14
N ARG A 60 -8.97 6.37 -8.86
CA ARG A 60 -8.11 7.46 -8.39
C ARG A 60 -8.71 8.12 -7.15
N ASN A 61 -9.99 8.42 -7.16
CA ASN A 61 -10.67 9.06 -6.03
C ASN A 61 -10.67 8.18 -4.79
N GLU A 62 -10.87 6.88 -4.94
CA GLU A 62 -10.79 5.94 -3.82
C GLU A 62 -9.36 5.87 -3.25
N ALA A 63 -8.35 5.83 -4.10
CA ALA A 63 -6.96 5.84 -3.67
C ALA A 63 -6.59 7.17 -2.96
N GLU A 64 -7.07 8.31 -3.44
CA GLU A 64 -6.81 9.62 -2.82
C GLU A 64 -7.38 9.74 -1.40
N LYS A 65 -8.49 9.08 -1.10
CA LYS A 65 -9.01 9.02 0.28
C LYS A 65 -7.99 8.37 1.24
N VAL A 66 -7.26 7.39 0.77
CA VAL A 66 -6.21 6.71 1.52
C VAL A 66 -4.92 7.54 1.54
N PHE A 67 -4.53 8.10 0.41
CA PHE A 67 -3.25 8.80 0.24
C PHE A 67 -3.21 10.17 0.90
N LYS A 68 -4.30 10.93 0.86
CA LYS A 68 -4.32 12.32 1.33
C LYS A 68 -3.81 12.49 2.77
N PRO A 69 -4.29 11.74 3.77
CA PRO A 69 -3.78 11.87 5.13
C PRO A 69 -2.32 11.42 5.27
N ILE A 70 -1.89 10.43 4.50
CA ILE A 70 -0.51 9.93 4.52
C ILE A 70 0.43 10.98 3.92
N ARG A 71 0.04 11.57 2.81
CA ARG A 71 0.82 12.63 2.15
C ARG A 71 1.02 13.81 3.10
N ALA A 72 -0.04 14.29 3.73
CA ALA A 72 0.04 15.39 4.70
C ALA A 72 0.96 15.05 5.88
N PHE A 73 0.87 13.84 6.40
CA PHE A 73 1.70 13.37 7.50
C PHE A 73 3.19 13.28 7.12
N PHE A 74 3.50 12.79 5.91
CA PHE A 74 4.86 12.71 5.42
C PHE A 74 5.46 14.10 5.13
N GLU A 75 4.69 15.00 4.52
CA GLU A 75 5.11 16.38 4.28
C GLU A 75 5.51 17.09 5.57
N GLN A 76 4.74 16.94 6.64
CA GLN A 76 5.06 17.52 7.95
C GLN A 76 6.38 17.00 8.55
N ARG A 77 6.84 15.84 8.12
CA ARG A 77 8.07 15.20 8.60
C ARG A 77 9.22 15.23 7.59
N GLY A 78 9.05 15.92 6.48
CA GLY A 78 10.07 16.00 5.44
C GLY A 78 10.35 14.67 4.73
N ILE A 79 9.39 13.73 4.74
CA ILE A 79 9.50 12.44 4.06
C ILE A 79 8.92 12.59 2.65
N ALA A 80 9.78 12.47 1.64
CA ALA A 80 9.36 12.47 0.24
C ALA A 80 8.87 11.08 -0.19
N ALA A 81 7.71 11.02 -0.85
CA ALA A 81 7.14 9.76 -1.34
C ALA A 81 6.40 9.95 -2.66
N ASN A 82 6.46 8.94 -3.51
CA ASN A 82 5.59 8.82 -4.68
C ASN A 82 4.34 8.02 -4.29
N PHE A 83 3.19 8.40 -4.83
CA PHE A 83 1.91 7.74 -4.56
C PHE A 83 1.38 7.09 -5.83
N VAL A 84 1.11 5.80 -5.76
CA VAL A 84 0.72 5.00 -6.93
C VAL A 84 -0.51 4.17 -6.62
N ASN A 85 -1.56 4.37 -7.42
CA ASN A 85 -2.73 3.53 -7.39
C ASN A 85 -2.53 2.31 -8.30
N LEU A 86 -2.78 1.11 -7.77
CA LEU A 86 -2.73 -0.15 -8.49
C LEU A 86 -4.15 -0.73 -8.59
N VAL A 87 -4.52 -1.19 -9.77
CA VAL A 87 -5.79 -1.89 -10.00
C VAL A 87 -5.48 -3.31 -10.46
N GLY A 88 -5.96 -4.28 -9.71
CA GLY A 88 -5.70 -5.69 -9.98
C GLY A 88 -5.82 -6.55 -8.72
N PRO A 89 -5.48 -7.84 -8.79
CA PRO A 89 -5.38 -8.70 -7.60
C PRO A 89 -4.44 -8.07 -6.58
N VAL A 90 -4.92 -7.78 -5.37
CA VAL A 90 -4.24 -6.89 -4.42
C VAL A 90 -2.83 -7.37 -4.08
N ALA A 91 -2.70 -8.56 -3.54
CA ALA A 91 -1.39 -9.09 -3.10
C ALA A 91 -0.41 -9.26 -4.26
N GLU A 92 -0.88 -9.76 -5.41
CA GLU A 92 -0.06 -9.95 -6.60
C GLU A 92 0.41 -8.60 -7.17
N SER A 93 -0.46 -7.60 -7.21
CA SER A 93 -0.14 -6.25 -7.70
C SER A 93 0.93 -5.58 -6.83
N ILE A 94 0.84 -5.74 -5.52
CA ILE A 94 1.83 -5.22 -4.56
C ILE A 94 3.18 -5.92 -4.77
N ALA A 95 3.19 -7.25 -4.81
CA ALA A 95 4.41 -8.04 -4.98
C ALA A 95 5.12 -7.73 -6.31
N LYS A 96 4.37 -7.73 -7.42
CA LYS A 96 4.91 -7.37 -8.74
C LYS A 96 5.46 -5.96 -8.78
N ARG A 97 4.80 -5.01 -8.12
CA ARG A 97 5.28 -3.64 -8.07
C ARG A 97 6.60 -3.53 -7.31
N ALA A 98 6.71 -4.18 -6.17
CA ALA A 98 7.93 -4.19 -5.37
C ALA A 98 9.12 -4.81 -6.15
N GLU A 99 8.89 -5.90 -6.85
CA GLU A 99 9.91 -6.56 -7.66
C GLU A 99 10.30 -5.73 -8.89
N ARG A 100 9.32 -5.21 -9.62
CA ARG A 100 9.54 -4.38 -10.82
C ARG A 100 10.36 -3.12 -10.52
N ASP A 101 10.07 -2.46 -9.40
CA ASP A 101 10.75 -1.24 -8.99
C ASP A 101 12.05 -1.53 -8.24
N SER A 102 12.48 -2.80 -8.16
CA SER A 102 13.69 -3.23 -7.45
C SER A 102 13.76 -2.67 -6.03
N CYS A 103 12.66 -2.81 -5.29
CA CYS A 103 12.60 -2.34 -3.93
C CYS A 103 13.49 -3.17 -3.01
N ASP A 104 14.14 -2.51 -2.07
CA ASP A 104 14.98 -3.16 -1.04
C ASP A 104 14.14 -3.71 0.12
N LEU A 105 12.98 -3.09 0.34
CA LEU A 105 12.06 -3.42 1.43
C LEU A 105 10.62 -3.13 1.04
N LEU A 106 9.72 -4.03 1.38
CA LEU A 106 8.27 -3.83 1.37
C LEU A 106 7.79 -3.76 2.82
N VAL A 107 7.10 -2.68 3.17
CA VAL A 107 6.49 -2.51 4.50
C VAL A 107 4.98 -2.51 4.34
N MET A 108 4.30 -3.26 5.17
CA MET A 108 2.84 -3.34 5.18
C MET A 108 2.29 -3.68 6.56
N GLY A 109 1.01 -3.40 6.78
CA GLY A 109 0.31 -3.87 7.97
C GLY A 109 0.15 -5.39 7.95
N SER A 110 0.16 -6.02 9.11
CA SER A 110 -0.08 -7.46 9.23
C SER A 110 -1.53 -7.85 8.91
N HIS A 111 -2.47 -6.88 8.98
CA HIS A 111 -3.89 -7.03 8.68
C HIS A 111 -4.38 -5.81 7.89
N GLY A 112 -5.61 -5.89 7.37
CA GLY A 112 -6.30 -4.79 6.72
C GLY A 112 -7.63 -4.47 7.40
N HIS A 113 -8.65 -4.12 6.62
CA HIS A 113 -10.00 -3.79 7.11
C HIS A 113 -10.81 -5.00 7.59
N GLY A 114 -10.37 -6.23 7.33
CA GLY A 114 -11.10 -7.44 7.71
C GLY A 114 -11.12 -7.66 9.23
N TYR A 115 -12.30 -7.98 9.78
CA TYR A 115 -12.49 -8.36 11.17
C TYR A 115 -12.09 -9.83 11.35
N LEU A 116 -10.81 -10.07 11.58
CA LEU A 116 -10.29 -11.42 11.80
C LEU A 116 -9.58 -11.47 13.17
N VAL A 117 -10.39 -11.40 14.21
CA VAL A 117 -9.94 -11.29 15.62
C VAL A 117 -9.00 -12.44 16.04
N ASN A 118 -9.04 -13.56 15.35
CA ASN A 118 -8.29 -14.77 15.71
C ASN A 118 -7.18 -15.16 14.72
N LEU A 119 -6.92 -14.37 13.68
CA LEU A 119 -5.84 -14.67 12.75
C LEU A 119 -4.57 -13.92 13.12
N VAL A 120 -3.47 -14.64 13.14
CA VAL A 120 -2.13 -14.08 13.38
C VAL A 120 -1.76 -13.09 12.26
N MET A 121 -2.28 -13.30 11.04
CA MET A 121 -1.92 -12.52 9.87
C MET A 121 -3.10 -12.42 8.89
N GLY A 122 -3.26 -11.26 8.24
CA GLY A 122 -4.29 -11.02 7.24
C GLY A 122 -4.04 -11.75 5.91
N SER A 123 -5.09 -11.85 5.09
CA SER A 123 -5.04 -12.58 3.81
C SER A 123 -4.08 -11.97 2.80
N VAL A 124 -4.02 -10.64 2.70
CA VAL A 124 -3.11 -9.95 1.77
C VAL A 124 -1.66 -10.15 2.21
N ALA A 125 -1.35 -9.97 3.50
CA ALA A 125 -0.02 -10.20 4.04
C ALA A 125 0.46 -11.64 3.80
N THR A 126 -0.41 -12.63 4.04
CA THR A 126 -0.11 -14.04 3.79
C THR A 126 0.24 -14.30 2.32
N LYS A 127 -0.54 -13.76 1.39
CA LYS A 127 -0.32 -13.94 -0.05
C LYS A 127 0.92 -13.20 -0.54
N VAL A 128 1.19 -12.00 -0.02
CA VAL A 128 2.41 -11.24 -0.34
C VAL A 128 3.64 -12.02 0.09
N LEU A 129 3.68 -12.53 1.32
CA LEU A 129 4.78 -13.33 1.82
C LEU A 129 5.03 -14.59 0.99
N ALA A 130 3.97 -15.23 0.48
CA ALA A 130 4.08 -16.41 -0.35
C ALA A 130 4.63 -16.12 -1.75
N GLY A 131 4.37 -14.93 -2.31
CA GLY A 131 4.64 -14.60 -3.71
C GLY A 131 5.68 -13.53 -3.96
N CYS A 132 6.13 -12.79 -2.95
CA CYS A 132 7.08 -11.70 -3.10
C CYS A 132 8.49 -12.12 -2.68
N LYS A 133 9.48 -11.80 -3.51
CA LYS A 133 10.90 -12.07 -3.22
C LYS A 133 11.59 -10.93 -2.47
N VAL A 134 10.99 -9.76 -2.45
CA VAL A 134 11.51 -8.61 -1.70
C VAL A 134 11.32 -8.86 -0.20
N PRO A 135 12.29 -8.50 0.65
CA PRO A 135 12.12 -8.56 2.11
C PRO A 135 10.88 -7.78 2.56
N VAL A 136 10.10 -8.36 3.48
CA VAL A 136 8.85 -7.79 3.95
C VAL A 136 8.92 -7.50 5.44
N LEU A 137 8.63 -6.27 5.82
CA LEU A 137 8.41 -5.86 7.21
C LEU A 137 6.91 -5.75 7.47
N LEU A 138 6.41 -6.52 8.41
CA LEU A 138 5.02 -6.50 8.85
C LEU A 138 4.88 -5.70 10.15
N ILE A 139 3.96 -4.72 10.13
CA ILE A 139 3.62 -3.93 11.31
C ILE A 139 2.25 -4.39 11.84
N ARG A 140 2.22 -4.70 13.13
CA ARG A 140 1.00 -5.11 13.84
C ARG A 140 0.20 -3.95 14.36
#